data_d05f394ca5fd5532f425556e6777f714
#
_entry.id   d05f394ca5fd5532f425556e6777f714
#
_cell.length_a   1.000
_cell.length_b   1.000
_cell.length_c   1.000
_cell.angle_alpha   90.00
_cell.angle_beta   90.00
_cell.angle_gamma   90.00
#
_symmetry.space_group_name_H-M   'P 1'
#
loop_
_entity.id
_entity.type
_entity.pdbx_description
1 polymer ?
#
loop_
_entity_poly.entity_id
_entity_poly.type
_entity_poly.pdbx_seq_one_letter_code
_entity_poly.pdbx_strand_id
1 'polypeptide(L)'
;MKGSYWFKAKSKKVLFEFSIRRNITVIKGDSATGKTTLLRILYEYLRIGRQSGYAVSTNASYYVYIRDEVGRDWKDALYPLKNTVIFIEENNEFVFTKEFASYVKESGNYFVFITRAPLKMLPYSIHEIYEIITDGKRTDIKESYHEFKEIYSNYPIIENNKIQNVVTEDSNSGYQFWMHAFKNSNVTSSNGNGNLIKCVKELGLGDTLVIADGAAFGSLIETCMSSFQIQTERRISLWLPESFEYVECEKYESWENFFTEILIMLTADGIEKYSKNMLNSYYLQDWVVDKIKEQLPIEVINK
;
A
#
# COMPACT_ATOMS: atom_id res chain seq x y z
N MET A 1 -0.72 -13.75 -11.21
CA MET A 1 0.49 -14.10 -10.44
C MET A 1 0.13 -14.18 -8.96
N LYS A 2 0.89 -14.92 -8.15
CA LYS A 2 0.76 -14.95 -6.67
C LYS A 2 2.16 -15.11 -6.07
N GLY A 3 2.42 -14.46 -4.94
CA GLY A 3 3.68 -14.56 -4.21
C GLY A 3 4.68 -13.45 -4.48
N SER A 4 5.92 -13.64 -4.07
CA SER A 4 7.01 -12.67 -4.17
C SER A 4 7.97 -13.02 -5.29
N TYR A 5 8.38 -12.02 -6.05
CA TYR A 5 9.30 -12.15 -7.18
C TYR A 5 10.54 -11.30 -6.92
N TRP A 6 11.69 -11.96 -6.79
CA TRP A 6 12.93 -11.28 -6.54
C TRP A 6 13.66 -10.92 -7.84
N PHE A 7 14.41 -9.84 -7.79
CA PHE A 7 15.23 -9.32 -8.88
C PHE A 7 16.62 -8.97 -8.39
N LYS A 8 17.61 -9.35 -9.18
CA LYS A 8 18.99 -8.89 -9.04
C LYS A 8 19.45 -8.39 -10.40
N ALA A 9 19.64 -7.08 -10.52
CA ALA A 9 20.04 -6.41 -11.77
C ALA A 9 21.38 -5.71 -11.57
N LYS A 10 22.36 -6.02 -12.41
CA LYS A 10 23.76 -5.63 -12.21
C LYS A 10 24.39 -5.05 -13.47
N SER A 11 25.21 -4.01 -13.29
CA SER A 11 26.20 -3.52 -14.24
C SER A 11 27.61 -3.58 -13.63
N LYS A 12 28.63 -3.03 -14.31
CA LYS A 12 29.99 -2.89 -13.76
C LYS A 12 30.06 -1.90 -12.57
N LYS A 13 29.06 -1.03 -12.40
CA LYS A 13 29.09 0.07 -11.43
C LYS A 13 28.00 -0.02 -10.37
N VAL A 14 26.90 -0.67 -10.66
CA VAL A 14 25.73 -0.70 -9.78
C VAL A 14 25.13 -2.09 -9.68
N LEU A 15 24.59 -2.40 -8.53
CA LEU A 15 23.86 -3.61 -8.21
C LEU A 15 22.53 -3.22 -7.55
N PHE A 16 21.42 -3.68 -8.12
CA PHE A 16 20.08 -3.56 -7.56
C PHE A 16 19.62 -4.92 -7.08
N GLU A 17 19.11 -4.99 -5.84
CA GLU A 17 18.44 -6.17 -5.30
C GLU A 17 17.11 -5.74 -4.68
N PHE A 18 15.99 -6.34 -5.11
CA PHE A 18 14.67 -6.02 -4.62
C PHE A 18 13.69 -7.15 -4.86
N SER A 19 12.51 -7.07 -4.22
CA SER A 19 11.41 -8.01 -4.40
C SER A 19 10.10 -7.28 -4.68
N ILE A 20 9.30 -7.84 -5.58
CA ILE A 20 7.94 -7.37 -5.89
C ILE A 20 6.97 -8.35 -5.25
N ARG A 21 6.10 -7.88 -4.36
CA ARG A 21 5.24 -8.72 -3.52
C ARG A 21 3.77 -8.63 -3.88
N ARG A 22 3.35 -7.52 -4.51
CA ARG A 22 1.95 -7.25 -4.86
C ARG A 22 1.78 -6.94 -6.34
N ASN A 23 0.53 -6.97 -6.77
CA ASN A 23 0.18 -6.70 -8.17
C ASN A 23 0.50 -5.28 -8.64
N ILE A 24 0.61 -4.31 -7.72
CA ILE A 24 0.99 -2.94 -8.03
C ILE A 24 2.06 -2.49 -7.06
N THR A 25 3.20 -2.07 -7.60
CA THR A 25 4.32 -1.47 -6.88
C THR A 25 4.67 -0.12 -7.52
N VAL A 26 4.89 0.90 -6.72
CA VAL A 26 5.21 2.26 -7.20
C VAL A 26 6.59 2.66 -6.73
N ILE A 27 7.46 3.01 -7.65
CA ILE A 27 8.80 3.55 -7.36
C ILE A 27 8.77 5.05 -7.58
N LYS A 28 8.90 5.80 -6.50
CA LYS A 28 8.98 7.27 -6.49
C LYS A 28 10.43 7.73 -6.29
N GLY A 29 10.62 9.01 -6.18
CA GLY A 29 11.89 9.66 -5.86
C GLY A 29 12.38 10.59 -6.94
N ASP A 30 13.32 11.45 -6.55
CA ASP A 30 13.88 12.51 -7.36
C ASP A 30 14.77 12.01 -8.51
N SER A 31 15.27 12.94 -9.29
CA SER A 31 16.28 12.65 -10.33
C SER A 31 17.54 12.06 -9.72
N ALA A 32 18.24 11.23 -10.50
CA ALA A 32 19.53 10.62 -10.13
C ALA A 32 19.50 9.52 -9.05
N THR A 33 18.32 9.00 -8.65
CA THR A 33 18.22 7.88 -7.70
C THR A 33 18.47 6.50 -8.31
N GLY A 34 18.73 6.40 -9.60
CA GLY A 34 19.03 5.13 -10.28
C GLY A 34 17.84 4.49 -11.02
N LYS A 35 16.64 5.07 -10.99
CA LYS A 35 15.43 4.53 -11.65
C LYS A 35 15.64 4.24 -13.14
N THR A 36 16.12 5.23 -13.89
CA THR A 36 16.41 5.08 -15.33
C THR A 36 17.54 4.07 -15.57
N THR A 37 18.52 3.99 -14.67
CA THR A 37 19.60 3.00 -14.75
C THR A 37 19.06 1.58 -14.56
N LEU A 38 18.18 1.38 -13.58
CA LEU A 38 17.52 0.10 -13.36
C LEU A 38 16.73 -0.35 -14.61
N LEU A 39 15.84 0.52 -15.12
CA LEU A 39 15.06 0.21 -16.33
C LEU A 39 15.95 -0.12 -17.51
N ARG A 40 17.01 0.64 -17.74
CA ARG A 40 17.95 0.38 -18.83
C ARG A 40 18.64 -0.97 -18.70
N ILE A 41 19.06 -1.35 -17.48
CA ILE A 41 19.68 -2.67 -17.25
C ILE A 41 18.68 -3.79 -17.60
N LEU A 42 17.44 -3.69 -17.08
CA LEU A 42 16.39 -4.66 -17.33
C LEU A 42 16.03 -4.76 -18.82
N TYR A 43 15.83 -3.61 -19.47
CA TYR A 43 15.44 -3.53 -20.88
C TYR A 43 16.51 -4.08 -21.83
N GLU A 44 17.75 -3.61 -21.70
CA GLU A 44 18.84 -4.05 -22.55
C GLU A 44 19.16 -5.54 -22.37
N TYR A 45 19.09 -6.03 -21.13
CA TYR A 45 19.28 -7.46 -20.88
C TYR A 45 18.15 -8.30 -21.48
N LEU A 46 16.91 -7.80 -21.44
CA LEU A 46 15.77 -8.48 -22.08
C LEU A 46 15.96 -8.60 -23.60
N ARG A 47 16.51 -7.56 -24.24
CA ARG A 47 16.71 -7.50 -25.71
C ARG A 47 17.86 -8.36 -26.21
N ILE A 48 19.01 -8.25 -25.61
CA ILE A 48 20.26 -8.84 -26.13
C ILE A 48 21.03 -9.70 -25.12
N GLY A 49 20.43 -9.98 -23.97
CA GLY A 49 20.99 -10.86 -22.95
C GLY A 49 22.34 -10.40 -22.44
N ARG A 50 23.26 -11.35 -22.27
CA ARG A 50 24.62 -11.08 -21.74
C ARG A 50 25.46 -10.16 -22.65
N GLN A 51 25.11 -10.01 -23.91
CA GLN A 51 25.80 -9.11 -24.83
C GLN A 51 25.61 -7.63 -24.46
N SER A 52 24.59 -7.30 -23.70
CA SER A 52 24.37 -5.95 -23.15
C SER A 52 25.47 -5.51 -22.18
N GLY A 53 26.29 -6.42 -21.68
CA GLY A 53 27.24 -6.15 -20.60
C GLY A 53 26.59 -6.04 -19.21
N TYR A 54 25.29 -6.34 -19.12
CA TYR A 54 24.51 -6.41 -17.89
C TYR A 54 24.23 -7.85 -17.47
N ALA A 55 23.85 -8.05 -16.22
CA ALA A 55 23.36 -9.32 -15.70
C ALA A 55 22.04 -9.11 -14.95
N VAL A 56 21.05 -9.90 -15.28
CA VAL A 56 19.76 -9.94 -14.57
C VAL A 56 19.46 -11.37 -14.15
N SER A 57 19.11 -11.55 -12.90
CA SER A 57 18.64 -12.82 -12.34
C SER A 57 17.32 -12.56 -11.61
N THR A 58 16.34 -13.42 -11.84
CA THR A 58 15.00 -13.32 -11.25
C THR A 58 14.29 -14.67 -11.32
N ASN A 59 13.28 -14.86 -10.49
CA ASN A 59 12.37 -16.02 -10.54
C ASN A 59 11.05 -15.70 -11.29
N ALA A 60 10.99 -14.59 -12.03
CA ALA A 60 9.81 -14.19 -12.80
C ALA A 60 10.13 -13.92 -14.27
N SER A 61 9.15 -14.12 -15.14
CA SER A 61 9.13 -13.44 -16.43
C SER A 61 8.93 -11.97 -16.22
N TYR A 62 9.62 -11.12 -16.97
CA TYR A 62 9.44 -9.69 -16.88
C TYR A 62 9.43 -9.00 -18.23
N TYR A 63 8.85 -7.82 -18.29
CA TYR A 63 8.81 -6.95 -19.45
C TYR A 63 9.06 -5.50 -19.01
N VAL A 64 9.69 -4.71 -19.89
CA VAL A 64 9.93 -3.29 -19.63
C VAL A 64 9.28 -2.48 -20.75
N TYR A 65 8.26 -1.69 -20.38
CA TYR A 65 7.60 -0.76 -21.28
C TYR A 65 8.27 0.61 -21.18
N ILE A 66 8.97 1.02 -22.24
CA ILE A 66 9.59 2.33 -22.38
C ILE A 66 8.91 3.12 -23.51
N ARG A 67 8.92 4.45 -23.40
CA ARG A 67 8.22 5.34 -24.33
C ARG A 67 8.74 5.29 -25.78
N ASP A 68 10.00 4.92 -25.96
CA ASP A 68 10.68 4.97 -27.28
C ASP A 68 10.34 3.79 -28.21
N GLU A 69 9.47 2.87 -27.82
CA GLU A 69 8.85 1.92 -28.73
C GLU A 69 7.79 2.64 -29.59
N VAL A 70 8.28 3.51 -30.47
CA VAL A 70 7.49 4.43 -31.30
C VAL A 70 6.42 3.65 -32.08
N GLY A 71 5.15 4.03 -31.83
CA GLY A 71 4.01 3.63 -32.64
C GLY A 71 3.26 2.37 -32.25
N ARG A 72 3.64 1.68 -31.17
CA ARG A 72 2.81 0.59 -30.62
C ARG A 72 1.86 1.12 -29.55
N ASP A 73 0.57 0.83 -29.72
CA ASP A 73 -0.38 0.98 -28.63
C ASP A 73 0.07 0.11 -27.45
N TRP A 74 -0.03 0.62 -26.23
CA TRP A 74 0.27 -0.14 -25.01
C TRP A 74 -0.52 -1.47 -24.95
N LYS A 75 -1.71 -1.53 -25.57
CA LYS A 75 -2.54 -2.73 -25.64
C LYS A 75 -1.84 -3.83 -26.41
N ASP A 76 -1.27 -3.51 -27.57
CA ASP A 76 -0.55 -4.48 -28.40
C ASP A 76 0.67 -5.04 -27.68
N ALA A 77 1.29 -4.23 -26.84
CA ALA A 77 2.46 -4.65 -26.07
C ALA A 77 2.10 -5.47 -24.82
N LEU A 78 1.05 -5.08 -24.09
CA LEU A 78 0.78 -5.62 -22.75
C LEU A 78 -0.28 -6.73 -22.71
N TYR A 79 -1.29 -6.72 -23.59
CA TYR A 79 -2.36 -7.74 -23.60
C TYR A 79 -1.86 -9.18 -23.81
N PRO A 80 -0.82 -9.43 -24.62
CA PRO A 80 -0.28 -10.79 -24.78
C PRO A 80 0.43 -11.32 -23.55
N LEU A 81 0.84 -10.43 -22.62
CA LEU A 81 1.65 -10.81 -21.46
C LEU A 81 0.80 -11.51 -20.40
N LYS A 82 1.30 -12.63 -19.89
CA LYS A 82 0.68 -13.41 -18.81
C LYS A 82 1.73 -13.78 -17.78
N ASN A 83 1.34 -13.73 -16.52
CA ASN A 83 2.23 -14.07 -15.39
C ASN A 83 3.60 -13.37 -15.48
N THR A 84 3.58 -12.08 -15.75
CA THR A 84 4.76 -11.27 -16.04
C THR A 84 4.83 -10.08 -15.10
N VAL A 85 6.02 -9.73 -14.64
CA VAL A 85 6.27 -8.46 -13.92
C VAL A 85 6.56 -7.38 -14.97
N ILE A 86 5.68 -6.39 -15.07
CA ILE A 86 5.72 -5.35 -16.10
C ILE A 86 6.22 -4.05 -15.48
N PHE A 87 7.40 -3.60 -15.89
CA PHE A 87 7.96 -2.31 -15.51
C PHE A 87 7.50 -1.25 -16.51
N ILE A 88 6.94 -0.14 -16.00
CA ILE A 88 6.44 0.95 -16.85
C ILE A 88 7.19 2.23 -16.48
N GLU A 89 7.84 2.81 -17.48
CA GLU A 89 8.62 4.03 -17.35
C GLU A 89 7.73 5.25 -17.10
N GLU A 90 8.29 6.27 -16.41
CA GLU A 90 7.69 7.60 -16.22
C GLU A 90 7.30 8.23 -17.59
N ASN A 91 6.27 9.07 -17.57
CA ASN A 91 5.75 9.79 -18.74
C ASN A 91 4.91 8.98 -19.75
N ASN A 92 4.42 7.83 -19.38
CA ASN A 92 3.43 7.11 -20.16
C ASN A 92 2.01 7.54 -19.75
N GLU A 93 1.35 8.38 -20.57
CA GLU A 93 0.06 8.99 -20.23
C GLU A 93 -1.09 8.00 -20.07
N PHE A 94 -1.02 6.85 -20.74
CA PHE A 94 -2.06 5.83 -20.64
C PHE A 94 -2.25 5.28 -19.23
N VAL A 95 -1.22 5.33 -18.37
CA VAL A 95 -1.30 4.84 -16.98
C VAL A 95 -2.32 5.61 -16.12
N PHE A 96 -2.72 6.82 -16.54
CA PHE A 96 -3.70 7.65 -15.87
C PHE A 96 -5.13 7.47 -16.41
N THR A 97 -5.34 6.54 -17.35
CA THR A 97 -6.66 6.32 -17.96
C THR A 97 -7.47 5.26 -17.22
N LYS A 98 -8.79 5.39 -17.26
CA LYS A 98 -9.70 4.36 -16.71
C LYS A 98 -9.56 3.02 -17.42
N GLU A 99 -9.30 3.05 -18.72
CA GLU A 99 -9.14 1.86 -19.54
C GLU A 99 -7.94 1.03 -19.08
N PHE A 100 -6.81 1.69 -18.86
CA PHE A 100 -5.62 1.02 -18.32
C PHE A 100 -5.85 0.51 -16.88
N ALA A 101 -6.54 1.28 -16.04
CA ALA A 101 -6.88 0.84 -14.69
C ALA A 101 -7.76 -0.43 -14.69
N SER A 102 -8.73 -0.53 -15.60
CA SER A 102 -9.52 -1.75 -15.80
C SER A 102 -8.65 -2.93 -16.23
N TYR A 103 -7.74 -2.71 -17.18
CA TYR A 103 -6.79 -3.73 -17.62
C TYR A 103 -5.91 -4.24 -16.46
N VAL A 104 -5.34 -3.34 -15.65
CA VAL A 104 -4.52 -3.72 -14.48
C VAL A 104 -5.31 -4.57 -13.49
N LYS A 105 -6.57 -4.18 -13.22
CA LYS A 105 -7.46 -4.88 -12.29
C LYS A 105 -7.78 -6.31 -12.75
N GLU A 106 -7.99 -6.50 -14.05
CA GLU A 106 -8.36 -7.79 -14.65
C GLU A 106 -7.14 -8.65 -15.00
N SER A 107 -5.97 -8.03 -15.08
CA SER A 107 -4.73 -8.70 -15.44
C SER A 107 -4.21 -9.60 -14.31
N GLY A 108 -3.71 -10.76 -14.67
CA GLY A 108 -2.94 -11.63 -13.78
C GLY A 108 -1.47 -11.25 -13.64
N ASN A 109 -1.04 -10.11 -14.17
CA ASN A 109 0.34 -9.63 -14.14
C ASN A 109 0.61 -8.79 -12.88
N TYR A 110 1.90 -8.53 -12.62
CA TYR A 110 2.34 -7.56 -11.62
C TYR A 110 2.89 -6.33 -12.35
N PHE A 111 2.61 -5.15 -11.80
CA PHE A 111 3.00 -3.87 -12.40
C PHE A 111 3.91 -3.09 -11.47
N VAL A 112 5.03 -2.63 -12.01
CA VAL A 112 5.97 -1.75 -11.32
C VAL A 112 5.99 -0.41 -12.05
N PHE A 113 5.40 0.60 -11.44
CA PHE A 113 5.34 1.94 -12.01
C PHE A 113 6.49 2.80 -11.50
N ILE A 114 7.22 3.41 -12.41
CA ILE A 114 8.17 4.47 -12.07
C ILE A 114 7.47 5.79 -12.38
N THR A 115 7.09 6.54 -11.35
CA THR A 115 6.32 7.78 -11.51
C THR A 115 6.48 8.71 -10.33
N ARG A 116 6.39 10.02 -10.58
CA ARG A 116 6.28 11.05 -9.53
C ARG A 116 4.83 11.39 -9.23
N ALA A 117 3.97 11.25 -10.21
CA ALA A 117 2.56 11.57 -10.07
C ALA A 117 1.79 10.41 -9.39
N PRO A 118 0.79 10.70 -8.55
CA PRO A 118 -0.07 9.68 -7.96
C PRO A 118 -0.96 9.03 -9.03
N LEU A 119 -1.04 7.71 -9.02
CA LEU A 119 -1.86 6.92 -9.94
C LEU A 119 -3.30 6.81 -9.41
N LYS A 120 -4.06 7.90 -9.50
CA LYS A 120 -5.39 8.06 -8.85
C LYS A 120 -6.43 7.01 -9.24
N MET A 121 -6.27 6.35 -10.38
CA MET A 121 -7.21 5.34 -10.87
C MET A 121 -6.87 3.92 -10.41
N LEU A 122 -5.72 3.73 -9.77
CA LEU A 122 -5.23 2.43 -9.33
C LEU A 122 -5.27 2.33 -7.80
N PRO A 123 -5.86 1.27 -7.25
CA PRO A 123 -5.79 0.97 -5.83
C PRO A 123 -4.45 0.27 -5.54
N TYR A 124 -3.54 0.94 -4.86
CA TYR A 124 -2.29 0.36 -4.39
C TYR A 124 -2.01 0.72 -2.94
N SER A 125 -1.32 -0.20 -2.27
CA SER A 125 -1.00 -0.03 -0.85
C SER A 125 0.06 1.05 -0.65
N ILE A 126 -0.03 1.73 0.49
CA ILE A 126 1.01 2.65 0.95
C ILE A 126 2.34 1.93 1.18
N HIS A 127 2.31 0.64 1.57
CA HIS A 127 3.49 -0.21 1.77
C HIS A 127 4.12 -0.71 0.47
N GLU A 128 3.52 -0.41 -0.67
CA GLU A 128 4.06 -0.70 -2.00
C GLU A 128 4.57 0.56 -2.71
N ILE A 129 4.88 1.61 -1.95
CA ILE A 129 5.50 2.84 -2.45
C ILE A 129 6.94 2.91 -1.97
N TYR A 130 7.86 2.80 -2.90
CA TYR A 130 9.29 2.70 -2.63
C TYR A 130 10.09 3.85 -3.22
N GLU A 131 11.21 4.17 -2.59
CA GLU A 131 12.32 4.91 -3.17
C GLU A 131 13.51 3.97 -3.39
N ILE A 132 14.36 4.30 -4.37
CA ILE A 132 15.64 3.61 -4.55
C ILE A 132 16.67 4.35 -3.71
N ILE A 133 17.25 3.65 -2.75
CA ILE A 133 18.34 4.16 -1.93
C ILE A 133 19.66 3.47 -2.27
N THR A 134 20.78 4.18 -2.03
CA THR A 134 22.11 3.59 -2.12
C THR A 134 22.54 3.19 -0.72
N ASP A 135 22.78 1.90 -0.51
CA ASP A 135 23.35 1.43 0.75
C ASP A 135 24.88 1.56 0.72
N GLY A 136 25.39 2.59 1.43
CA GLY A 136 26.82 2.81 1.60
C GLY A 136 27.51 1.87 2.60
N LYS A 137 26.78 0.95 3.23
CA LYS A 137 27.32 0.03 4.24
C LYS A 137 27.94 -1.23 3.65
N ARG A 138 27.65 -1.55 2.39
CA ARG A 138 28.24 -2.70 1.70
C ARG A 138 29.62 -2.35 1.13
N THR A 139 30.63 -2.52 1.95
CA THR A 139 32.05 -2.32 1.57
C THR A 139 32.69 -3.55 0.93
N ASP A 140 31.99 -4.67 0.90
CA ASP A 140 32.43 -5.97 0.37
C ASP A 140 32.26 -6.08 -1.15
N ILE A 141 31.53 -5.14 -1.78
CA ILE A 141 31.30 -5.10 -3.21
C ILE A 141 31.93 -3.85 -3.85
N LYS A 142 32.39 -4.00 -5.09
CA LYS A 142 32.98 -2.90 -5.87
C LYS A 142 31.92 -1.97 -6.49
N GLU A 143 30.69 -2.41 -6.54
CA GLU A 143 29.56 -1.71 -7.12
C GLU A 143 28.79 -0.93 -6.06
N SER A 144 28.15 0.17 -6.46
CA SER A 144 27.15 0.84 -5.62
C SER A 144 25.90 -0.07 -5.47
N TYR A 145 25.56 -0.41 -4.25
CA TYR A 145 24.40 -1.24 -3.94
C TYR A 145 23.15 -0.40 -3.80
N HIS A 146 22.08 -0.82 -4.45
CA HIS A 146 20.81 -0.13 -4.43
C HIS A 146 19.69 -1.10 -4.02
N GLU A 147 18.81 -0.65 -3.14
CA GLU A 147 17.64 -1.39 -2.70
C GLU A 147 16.38 -0.53 -2.73
N PHE A 148 15.22 -1.18 -2.65
CA PHE A 148 13.94 -0.51 -2.48
C PHE A 148 13.66 -0.32 -1.00
N LYS A 149 13.46 0.93 -0.61
CA LYS A 149 13.06 1.33 0.73
C LYS A 149 11.64 1.88 0.69
N GLU A 150 10.76 1.40 1.55
CA GLU A 150 9.43 1.96 1.72
C GLU A 150 9.52 3.43 2.11
N ILE A 151 8.72 4.29 1.46
CA ILE A 151 8.70 5.73 1.75
C ILE A 151 7.90 6.00 3.02
N TYR A 152 6.80 5.28 3.20
CA TYR A 152 5.89 5.44 4.33
C TYR A 152 6.06 4.28 5.30
N SER A 153 6.40 4.61 6.54
CA SER A 153 6.58 3.63 7.61
C SER A 153 5.62 3.89 8.75
N ASN A 154 5.28 2.82 9.46
CA ASN A 154 4.47 2.92 10.67
C ASN A 154 5.32 3.45 11.83
N TYR A 155 4.71 4.31 12.62
CA TYR A 155 5.31 4.90 13.82
C TYR A 155 4.34 4.84 15.01
N PRO A 156 4.72 4.27 16.17
CA PRO A 156 3.81 4.12 17.29
C PRO A 156 3.39 5.47 17.87
N ILE A 157 2.10 5.62 18.14
CA ILE A 157 1.60 6.72 18.98
C ILE A 157 1.77 6.34 20.45
N ILE A 158 2.55 7.12 21.18
CA ILE A 158 2.85 6.87 22.59
C ILE A 158 1.70 7.30 23.53
N GLU A 159 0.78 8.15 23.09
CA GLU A 159 -0.27 8.73 23.95
C GLU A 159 -1.66 8.67 23.29
N ASN A 160 -2.40 7.58 23.51
CA ASN A 160 -3.79 7.43 23.07
C ASN A 160 -4.78 8.39 23.76
N ASN A 161 -4.44 8.89 24.95
CA ASN A 161 -5.36 9.62 25.83
C ASN A 161 -5.68 11.05 25.38
N LYS A 162 -5.09 11.53 24.28
CA LYS A 162 -5.27 12.89 23.77
C LYS A 162 -6.05 12.99 22.46
N ILE A 163 -6.45 11.87 21.87
CA ILE A 163 -7.22 11.87 20.61
C ILE A 163 -8.64 12.36 20.91
N GLN A 164 -8.97 13.55 20.42
CA GLN A 164 -10.29 14.17 20.63
C GLN A 164 -11.23 13.84 19.47
N ASN A 165 -10.72 13.73 18.27
CA ASN A 165 -11.48 13.41 17.07
C ASN A 165 -10.92 12.18 16.38
N VAL A 166 -11.81 11.33 15.87
CA VAL A 166 -11.46 10.19 15.01
C VAL A 166 -12.27 10.30 13.72
N VAL A 167 -11.60 10.26 12.59
CA VAL A 167 -12.25 10.20 11.28
C VAL A 167 -11.96 8.85 10.66
N THR A 168 -12.99 8.08 10.36
CA THR A 168 -12.85 6.80 9.67
C THR A 168 -13.34 6.87 8.23
N GLU A 169 -12.71 6.12 7.35
CA GLU A 169 -13.17 5.94 5.98
C GLU A 169 -14.50 5.21 5.93
N ASP A 170 -14.68 4.22 6.79
CA ASP A 170 -15.82 3.32 6.83
C ASP A 170 -17.12 4.04 7.16
N SER A 171 -18.21 3.54 6.59
CA SER A 171 -19.56 4.07 6.83
C SER A 171 -20.49 3.12 7.60
N ASN A 172 -20.09 1.86 7.76
CA ASN A 172 -20.90 0.82 8.37
C ASN A 172 -20.19 0.14 9.55
N SER A 173 -19.83 -1.12 9.40
CA SER A 173 -19.26 -1.95 10.47
C SER A 173 -17.99 -1.38 11.06
N GLY A 174 -17.04 -0.95 10.24
CA GLY A 174 -15.82 -0.32 10.73
C GLY A 174 -16.11 0.98 11.50
N TYR A 175 -16.99 1.85 10.98
CA TYR A 175 -17.41 3.05 11.71
C TYR A 175 -18.02 2.73 13.09
N GLN A 176 -18.93 1.75 13.15
CA GLN A 176 -19.54 1.32 14.40
C GLN A 176 -18.52 0.76 15.39
N PHE A 177 -17.57 -0.03 14.90
CA PHE A 177 -16.46 -0.53 15.71
C PHE A 177 -15.64 0.62 16.31
N TRP A 178 -15.22 1.58 15.48
CA TRP A 178 -14.41 2.72 15.94
C TRP A 178 -15.15 3.62 16.92
N MET A 179 -16.48 3.80 16.77
CA MET A 179 -17.31 4.47 17.77
C MET A 179 -17.23 3.80 19.14
N HIS A 180 -17.23 2.46 19.18
CA HIS A 180 -17.10 1.71 20.43
C HIS A 180 -15.67 1.74 20.97
N ALA A 181 -14.68 1.64 20.09
CA ALA A 181 -13.27 1.66 20.48
C ALA A 181 -12.83 3.03 21.03
N PHE A 182 -13.39 4.12 20.52
CA PHE A 182 -13.05 5.49 20.92
C PHE A 182 -14.23 6.21 21.60
N LYS A 183 -14.82 5.58 22.63
CA LYS A 183 -16.03 6.10 23.37
C LYS A 183 -15.89 7.55 23.90
N ASN A 184 -14.66 8.00 24.16
CA ASN A 184 -14.36 9.32 24.70
C ASN A 184 -13.94 10.35 23.63
N SER A 185 -13.97 9.98 22.35
CA SER A 185 -13.62 10.83 21.23
C SER A 185 -14.83 11.08 20.34
N ASN A 186 -14.81 12.19 19.60
CA ASN A 186 -15.81 12.45 18.57
C ASN A 186 -15.46 11.63 17.32
N VAL A 187 -16.19 10.55 17.04
CA VAL A 187 -15.96 9.67 15.90
C VAL A 187 -16.89 10.07 14.75
N THR A 188 -16.33 10.30 13.58
CA THR A 188 -17.05 10.73 12.37
C THR A 188 -16.65 9.87 11.19
N SER A 189 -17.64 9.41 10.42
CA SER A 189 -17.40 8.73 9.13
C SER A 189 -17.25 9.74 8.00
N SER A 190 -16.22 9.55 7.17
CA SER A 190 -16.09 10.32 5.92
C SER A 190 -16.88 9.74 4.74
N ASN A 191 -17.50 8.56 4.93
CA ASN A 191 -18.18 7.84 3.85
C ASN A 191 -17.31 7.63 2.61
N GLY A 192 -16.09 7.17 2.85
CA GLY A 192 -15.11 6.83 1.81
C GLY A 192 -13.96 7.81 1.70
N ASN A 193 -12.87 7.35 1.08
CA ASN A 193 -11.58 8.06 0.95
C ASN A 193 -11.69 9.45 0.31
N GLY A 194 -12.60 9.64 -0.64
CA GLY A 194 -12.75 10.89 -1.38
C GLY A 194 -13.16 12.09 -0.52
N ASN A 195 -13.80 11.85 0.62
CA ASN A 195 -14.29 12.90 1.51
C ASN A 195 -13.40 13.13 2.76
N LEU A 196 -12.39 12.31 2.97
CA LEU A 196 -11.56 12.32 4.18
C LEU A 196 -10.99 13.71 4.49
N ILE A 197 -10.34 14.34 3.52
CA ILE A 197 -9.73 15.66 3.70
C ILE A 197 -10.78 16.71 4.04
N LYS A 198 -11.95 16.66 3.39
CA LYS A 198 -13.06 17.59 3.64
C LYS A 198 -13.58 17.39 5.06
N CYS A 199 -13.85 16.15 5.45
CA CYS A 199 -14.33 15.79 6.77
C CYS A 199 -13.39 16.29 7.89
N VAL A 200 -12.08 16.04 7.72
CA VAL A 200 -11.06 16.52 8.66
C VAL A 200 -11.05 18.05 8.76
N LYS A 201 -11.21 18.77 7.64
CA LYS A 201 -11.23 20.25 7.64
C LYS A 201 -12.45 20.84 8.33
N GLU A 202 -13.58 20.14 8.28
CA GLU A 202 -14.84 20.57 8.90
C GLU A 202 -14.90 20.28 10.42
N LEU A 203 -14.00 19.46 10.94
CA LEU A 203 -13.90 19.21 12.38
C LEU A 203 -13.32 20.41 13.12
N GLY A 204 -13.77 20.58 14.37
CA GLY A 204 -13.25 21.58 15.30
C GLY A 204 -11.78 21.34 15.71
N LEU A 205 -11.28 22.16 16.60
CA LEU A 205 -9.94 22.04 17.19
C LEU A 205 -9.80 20.70 17.94
N GLY A 206 -8.59 20.21 18.03
CA GLY A 206 -8.24 19.01 18.79
C GLY A 206 -7.46 17.98 17.97
N ASP A 207 -6.66 17.19 18.67
CA ASP A 207 -5.86 16.13 18.04
C ASP A 207 -6.78 15.13 17.35
N THR A 208 -6.52 14.89 16.09
CA THR A 208 -7.36 14.07 15.19
C THR A 208 -6.61 12.85 14.70
N LEU A 209 -7.21 11.68 14.87
CA LEU A 209 -6.76 10.43 14.25
C LEU A 209 -7.62 10.14 13.02
N VAL A 210 -6.99 9.92 11.90
CA VAL A 210 -7.63 9.49 10.65
C VAL A 210 -7.33 8.02 10.42
N ILE A 211 -8.36 7.19 10.25
CA ILE A 211 -8.26 5.75 10.05
C ILE A 211 -8.83 5.39 8.69
N ALA A 212 -8.04 4.73 7.85
CA ALA A 212 -8.48 4.27 6.53
C ALA A 212 -7.70 3.02 6.08
N ASP A 213 -8.21 2.32 5.06
CA ASP A 213 -7.59 1.13 4.51
C ASP A 213 -6.30 1.45 3.74
N GLY A 214 -5.16 1.10 4.32
CA GLY A 214 -3.84 1.31 3.73
C GLY A 214 -3.61 0.58 2.42
N ALA A 215 -4.29 -0.56 2.21
CA ALA A 215 -4.19 -1.37 1.00
C ALA A 215 -4.57 -0.63 -0.30
N ALA A 216 -5.42 0.40 -0.21
CA ALA A 216 -5.86 1.19 -1.36
C ALA A 216 -5.56 2.69 -1.25
N PHE A 217 -4.84 3.12 -0.23
CA PHE A 217 -4.61 4.53 0.10
C PHE A 217 -3.43 5.17 -0.63
N GLY A 218 -2.62 4.39 -1.33
CA GLY A 218 -1.36 4.85 -1.91
C GLY A 218 -1.47 6.06 -2.83
N SER A 219 -2.59 6.17 -3.59
CA SER A 219 -2.83 7.31 -4.48
C SER A 219 -3.20 8.61 -3.75
N LEU A 220 -3.63 8.55 -2.50
CA LEU A 220 -4.13 9.67 -1.70
C LEU A 220 -3.13 10.17 -0.66
N ILE A 221 -2.16 9.34 -0.28
CA ILE A 221 -1.27 9.59 0.85
C ILE A 221 -0.59 10.96 0.78
N GLU A 222 -0.03 11.34 -0.37
CA GLU A 222 0.67 12.63 -0.53
C GLU A 222 -0.26 13.82 -0.38
N THR A 223 -1.48 13.70 -0.94
CA THR A 223 -2.50 14.75 -0.86
C THR A 223 -2.97 14.93 0.58
N CYS A 224 -3.17 13.82 1.30
CA CYS A 224 -3.54 13.85 2.72
C CYS A 224 -2.42 14.46 3.58
N MET A 225 -1.19 13.95 3.45
CA MET A 225 -0.05 14.44 4.20
C MET A 225 0.17 15.95 3.99
N SER A 226 0.16 16.40 2.74
CA SER A 226 0.29 17.83 2.42
C SER A 226 -0.84 18.67 2.99
N SER A 227 -2.09 18.18 2.92
CA SER A 227 -3.27 18.89 3.43
C SER A 227 -3.27 18.99 4.95
N PHE A 228 -2.72 18.00 5.63
CA PHE A 228 -2.71 17.94 7.09
C PHE A 228 -1.52 18.69 7.70
N GLN A 229 -0.37 18.72 7.05
CA GLN A 229 0.79 19.51 7.47
C GLN A 229 0.53 21.02 7.51
N ILE A 230 -0.42 21.51 6.72
CA ILE A 230 -0.78 22.94 6.69
C ILE A 230 -1.56 23.36 7.95
N GLN A 231 -2.14 22.42 8.69
CA GLN A 231 -2.94 22.70 9.86
C GLN A 231 -2.06 22.77 11.13
N THR A 232 -1.57 23.96 11.45
CA THR A 232 -0.62 24.18 12.55
C THR A 232 -1.27 24.21 13.95
N GLU A 233 -2.59 24.34 14.03
CA GLU A 233 -3.32 24.50 15.29
C GLU A 233 -3.72 23.18 15.97
N ARG A 234 -3.55 22.06 15.27
CA ARG A 234 -3.87 20.73 15.76
C ARG A 234 -2.97 19.66 15.14
N ARG A 235 -2.73 18.58 15.85
CA ARG A 235 -2.05 17.42 15.33
C ARG A 235 -3.06 16.50 14.61
N ILE A 236 -2.75 16.15 13.35
CA ILE A 236 -3.51 15.16 12.58
C ILE A 236 -2.58 14.00 12.29
N SER A 237 -2.99 12.82 12.73
CA SER A 237 -2.26 11.57 12.56
C SER A 237 -3.03 10.63 11.64
N LEU A 238 -2.33 9.94 10.74
CA LEU A 238 -2.89 8.95 9.84
C LEU A 238 -2.54 7.55 10.36
N TRP A 239 -3.54 6.72 10.59
CA TRP A 239 -3.37 5.30 10.81
C TRP A 239 -3.98 4.54 9.64
N LEU A 240 -3.14 3.83 8.89
CA LEU A 240 -3.49 3.18 7.64
C LEU A 240 -3.11 1.69 7.70
N PRO A 241 -3.79 0.90 8.54
CA PRO A 241 -3.62 -0.55 8.50
C PRO A 241 -3.99 -1.09 7.12
N GLU A 242 -3.55 -2.30 6.79
CA GLU A 242 -3.86 -2.92 5.49
C GLU A 242 -5.36 -2.92 5.17
N SER A 243 -6.18 -3.32 6.14
CA SER A 243 -7.63 -3.21 6.13
C SER A 243 -8.16 -3.23 7.56
N PHE A 244 -9.45 -2.91 7.73
CA PHE A 244 -10.13 -3.06 9.00
C PHE A 244 -10.05 -4.51 9.52
N GLU A 245 -10.30 -5.49 8.67
CA GLU A 245 -10.23 -6.89 9.03
C GLU A 245 -8.82 -7.35 9.44
N TYR A 246 -7.79 -6.75 8.85
CA TYR A 246 -6.41 -7.04 9.22
C TYR A 246 -6.09 -6.59 10.65
N VAL A 247 -6.57 -5.41 11.05
CA VAL A 247 -6.40 -4.90 12.42
C VAL A 247 -7.04 -5.82 13.43
N GLU A 248 -8.24 -6.32 13.14
CA GLU A 248 -8.94 -7.25 14.02
C GLU A 248 -8.21 -8.59 14.17
N CYS A 249 -7.41 -8.97 13.18
CA CYS A 249 -6.80 -10.28 13.08
C CYS A 249 -5.31 -10.34 13.42
N GLU A 250 -4.62 -9.21 13.43
CA GLU A 250 -3.16 -9.15 13.64
C GLU A 250 -2.70 -9.79 14.96
N LYS A 251 -3.63 -9.99 15.88
CA LYS A 251 -3.38 -10.59 17.21
C LYS A 251 -3.76 -12.02 17.40
N TYR A 252 -4.55 -12.49 16.50
CA TYR A 252 -4.77 -13.91 16.39
C TYR A 252 -3.70 -14.39 15.42
N GLU A 253 -2.78 -15.23 15.85
CA GLU A 253 -1.70 -15.80 15.05
C GLU A 253 -2.11 -16.24 13.64
N SER A 254 -3.43 -16.31 13.40
CA SER A 254 -4.04 -16.47 12.08
C SER A 254 -5.53 -16.03 12.08
N TRP A 255 -6.05 -15.63 10.92
CA TRP A 255 -7.47 -15.50 10.65
C TRP A 255 -8.27 -16.72 11.10
N GLU A 256 -7.68 -17.91 10.96
CA GLU A 256 -8.30 -19.17 11.33
C GLU A 256 -8.59 -19.25 12.82
N ASN A 257 -7.68 -18.81 13.68
CA ASN A 257 -7.88 -18.80 15.12
C ASN A 257 -8.96 -17.81 15.54
N PHE A 258 -8.96 -16.61 14.95
CA PHE A 258 -9.99 -15.60 15.20
C PHE A 258 -11.38 -16.08 14.75
N PHE A 259 -11.49 -16.59 13.52
CA PHE A 259 -12.73 -17.16 13.02
C PHE A 259 -13.17 -18.37 13.85
N THR A 260 -12.25 -19.19 14.33
CA THR A 260 -12.57 -20.35 15.15
C THR A 260 -13.17 -19.92 16.48
N GLU A 261 -12.63 -18.92 17.15
CA GLU A 261 -13.22 -18.39 18.38
C GLU A 261 -14.62 -17.83 18.16
N ILE A 262 -14.83 -17.04 17.11
CA ILE A 262 -16.15 -16.50 16.76
C ILE A 262 -17.12 -17.64 16.38
N LEU A 263 -16.68 -18.62 15.62
CA LEU A 263 -17.47 -19.78 15.25
C LEU A 263 -17.91 -20.60 16.47
N ILE A 264 -17.01 -20.81 17.44
CA ILE A 264 -17.34 -21.50 18.69
C ILE A 264 -18.43 -20.75 19.45
N MET A 265 -18.35 -19.43 19.51
CA MET A 265 -19.37 -18.61 20.16
C MET A 265 -20.70 -18.63 19.41
N LEU A 266 -20.70 -18.46 18.10
CA LEU A 266 -21.89 -18.54 17.25
C LEU A 266 -22.57 -19.90 17.38
N THR A 267 -21.79 -20.98 17.44
CA THR A 267 -22.30 -22.34 17.61
C THR A 267 -22.89 -22.55 19.02
N ALA A 268 -22.25 -21.97 20.05
CA ALA A 268 -22.77 -21.99 21.42
C ALA A 268 -24.12 -21.26 21.53
N ASP A 269 -24.32 -20.19 20.75
CA ASP A 269 -25.59 -19.45 20.64
C ASP A 269 -26.63 -20.12 19.71
N GLY A 270 -26.34 -21.31 19.18
CA GLY A 270 -27.25 -22.06 18.32
C GLY A 270 -27.35 -21.55 16.86
N ILE A 271 -26.35 -20.77 16.42
CA ILE A 271 -26.34 -20.18 15.07
C ILE A 271 -25.56 -21.10 14.12
N GLU A 272 -26.24 -21.78 13.23
CA GLU A 272 -25.63 -22.71 12.26
C GLU A 272 -25.19 -22.04 10.95
N LYS A 273 -25.72 -20.84 10.64
CA LYS A 273 -25.37 -20.07 9.43
C LYS A 273 -25.16 -18.60 9.80
N TYR A 274 -24.06 -18.03 9.36
CA TYR A 274 -23.75 -16.62 9.61
C TYR A 274 -23.63 -15.83 8.32
N SER A 275 -24.12 -14.61 8.39
CA SER A 275 -23.92 -13.58 7.37
C SER A 275 -22.84 -12.58 7.84
N LYS A 276 -22.30 -11.78 6.91
CA LYS A 276 -21.40 -10.68 7.24
C LYS A 276 -21.99 -9.73 8.30
N ASN A 277 -23.30 -9.48 8.25
CA ASN A 277 -23.99 -8.63 9.23
C ASN A 277 -24.05 -9.25 10.63
N MET A 278 -24.13 -10.57 10.74
CA MET A 278 -24.09 -11.25 12.03
C MET A 278 -22.70 -11.21 12.63
N LEU A 279 -21.66 -11.43 11.84
CA LEU A 279 -20.27 -11.25 12.28
C LEU A 279 -20.05 -9.83 12.78
N ASN A 280 -20.55 -8.81 12.08
CA ASN A 280 -20.49 -7.42 12.53
C ASN A 280 -21.15 -7.20 13.89
N SER A 281 -22.27 -7.87 14.20
CA SER A 281 -22.92 -7.74 15.50
C SER A 281 -22.09 -8.31 16.64
N TYR A 282 -21.25 -9.32 16.39
CA TYR A 282 -20.29 -9.85 17.36
C TYR A 282 -19.12 -8.91 17.59
N TYR A 283 -18.58 -8.27 16.55
CA TYR A 283 -17.53 -7.26 16.67
C TYR A 283 -17.95 -6.04 17.54
N LEU A 284 -19.25 -5.78 17.64
CA LEU A 284 -19.79 -4.68 18.45
C LEU A 284 -20.02 -5.05 19.92
N GLN A 285 -19.80 -6.29 20.32
CA GLN A 285 -19.89 -6.66 21.73
C GLN A 285 -18.73 -6.05 22.51
N ASP A 286 -19.04 -5.45 23.65
CA ASP A 286 -18.07 -4.70 24.46
C ASP A 286 -16.81 -5.52 24.78
N TRP A 287 -16.95 -6.79 25.09
CA TRP A 287 -15.81 -7.66 25.40
C TRP A 287 -14.88 -7.91 24.19
N VAL A 288 -15.41 -7.99 22.97
CA VAL A 288 -14.60 -8.11 21.73
C VAL A 288 -13.86 -6.80 21.49
N VAL A 289 -14.56 -5.67 21.58
CA VAL A 289 -13.96 -4.34 21.42
C VAL A 289 -12.88 -4.09 22.46
N ASP A 290 -13.12 -4.43 23.73
CA ASP A 290 -12.14 -4.25 24.79
C ASP A 290 -10.91 -5.14 24.59
N LYS A 291 -11.11 -6.41 24.20
CA LYS A 291 -10.01 -7.35 23.90
C LYS A 291 -9.14 -6.89 22.73
N ILE A 292 -9.75 -6.32 21.70
CA ILE A 292 -9.03 -5.75 20.56
C ILE A 292 -8.32 -4.46 20.99
N LYS A 293 -9.01 -3.58 21.73
CA LYS A 293 -8.51 -2.28 22.15
C LYS A 293 -7.31 -2.35 23.09
N GLU A 294 -7.29 -3.30 24.04
CA GLU A 294 -6.16 -3.50 24.97
C GLU A 294 -4.86 -3.83 24.25
N GLN A 295 -5.00 -4.22 23.06
CA GLN A 295 -3.92 -4.76 22.27
C GLN A 295 -3.58 -3.94 21.01
N LEU A 296 -4.33 -2.93 20.61
CA LEU A 296 -4.05 -2.11 19.43
C LEU A 296 -2.80 -1.22 19.65
N PRO A 297 -1.66 -1.52 19.02
CA PRO A 297 -0.67 -0.49 18.83
C PRO A 297 -1.23 0.45 17.76
N ILE A 298 -1.64 1.64 18.15
CA ILE A 298 -1.97 2.67 17.15
C ILE A 298 -0.65 3.13 16.57
N GLU A 299 -0.39 2.70 15.36
CA GLU A 299 0.76 3.13 14.57
C GLU A 299 0.30 4.19 13.57
N VAL A 300 0.99 5.31 13.52
CA VAL A 300 0.71 6.34 12.52
C VAL A 300 1.77 6.36 11.44
N ILE A 301 1.33 6.74 10.25
CA ILE A 301 2.19 6.82 9.09
C ILE A 301 3.09 8.05 9.19
N ASN A 302 4.36 7.83 9.02
CA ASN A 302 5.38 8.87 8.88
C ASN A 302 6.11 8.70 7.54
N LYS A 303 6.63 9.82 7.02
CA LYS A 303 7.40 9.85 5.77
C LYS A 303 8.89 10.03 6.07
#